data_f9951b220209d0d97fc709987fc63f71
#
_entry.id   f9951b220209d0d97fc709987fc63f71
#
_cell.length_a   1.000
_cell.length_b   1.000
_cell.length_c   1.000
_cell.angle_alpha   90.00
_cell.angle_beta   90.00
_cell.angle_gamma   90.00
#
_symmetry.space_group_name_H-M   'P 1'
#
loop_
_entity.id
_entity.type
_entity.pdbx_description
1 polymer ?
#
loop_
_entity_poly.entity_id
_entity_poly.type
_entity_poly.pdbx_seq_one_letter_code
_entity_poly.pdbx_strand_id
1 'polypeptide(L)'
;MRSNTDNRFDERQVNGTGGAIMHNAGARGDISRRDLLVMGAYGVMGIAGGGLLAGCSTTTKKSPRRILPTTSTSSGRLKAGSLPYPKLKPGADTLPQIEHIVVLMEENRSFDHLLGMLGRGNGFKLGSNGLPTETNPYRNGELIRAFPDPNPCRTYAQPVQSWYDSHFQYDHGTNQGFARSASGPAAMGYYTGVTIPFTYGLARTFPIGDNYFCSVMGPTFPNRRYLLAATSSGLIKDDFSAPYPANGTIMDMLDSYNISWRDYYSDLPTTDLFLMNTSARKAPAGSVVHISQFYADAKAGTLPAFSIIDPQFTQSGNIEGNSEGEGQDIQFGDVFISKVVNALMSGPKWSKTLLVITYDEHGGYFDHVPPPAAVPPDDIPPDAPKDEQYDGFARYGFRVPAIVVSPYSKADFVSHKVYDHTSILKLVETKWNLPALTARDANANDMLEFLDLSRATFATPPVLPSPANPALLDSCLTAGPGGTSSPGPIPPASAIIHT
;
A
#
# COMPACT_ATOMS: atom_id res chain seq x y z
N MET A 1 -35.42 -9.82 -66.40
CA MET A 1 -35.82 -11.20 -66.10
C MET A 1 -35.66 -11.39 -64.62
N ARG A 2 -36.76 -11.29 -63.89
CA ARG A 2 -37.51 -12.31 -63.13
C ARG A 2 -36.57 -13.12 -62.17
N SER A 3 -36.81 -13.30 -60.86
CA SER A 3 -38.04 -13.24 -60.04
C SER A 3 -37.55 -13.39 -58.55
N ASN A 4 -38.09 -12.62 -57.68
CA ASN A 4 -38.92 -12.94 -56.51
C ASN A 4 -38.79 -14.35 -55.89
N THR A 5 -38.59 -14.41 -54.59
CA THR A 5 -39.54 -15.02 -53.63
C THR A 5 -39.29 -14.59 -52.23
N ASP A 6 -40.34 -14.06 -51.61
CA ASP A 6 -40.60 -13.85 -50.16
C ASP A 6 -40.50 -15.14 -49.36
N ASN A 7 -40.11 -15.01 -48.08
CA ASN A 7 -40.81 -15.75 -47.03
C ASN A 7 -40.72 -15.00 -45.67
N ARG A 8 -41.89 -14.58 -45.23
CA ARG A 8 -42.21 -14.13 -43.87
C ARG A 8 -42.35 -15.35 -42.95
N PHE A 9 -41.90 -15.22 -41.71
CA PHE A 9 -42.52 -15.86 -40.52
C PHE A 9 -42.18 -15.01 -39.30
N ASP A 10 -43.15 -14.39 -38.81
CA ASP A 10 -44.03 -14.41 -37.65
C ASP A 10 -43.39 -14.07 -36.28
N GLU A 11 -43.91 -12.97 -35.76
CA GLU A 11 -43.70 -12.44 -34.40
C GLU A 11 -44.32 -13.36 -33.36
N ARG A 12 -43.61 -13.62 -32.26
CA ARG A 12 -44.23 -13.75 -30.93
C ARG A 12 -43.42 -13.07 -29.84
N GLN A 13 -44.08 -12.13 -29.22
CA GLN A 13 -43.73 -11.39 -28.04
C GLN A 13 -43.35 -12.31 -26.88
N VAL A 14 -42.29 -11.96 -26.13
CA VAL A 14 -42.23 -12.17 -24.70
C VAL A 14 -41.72 -10.88 -24.05
N ASN A 15 -42.57 -10.28 -23.27
CA ASN A 15 -42.31 -9.14 -22.37
C ASN A 15 -41.30 -9.50 -21.27
N GLY A 16 -40.34 -8.62 -21.03
CA GLY A 16 -39.47 -8.67 -19.89
C GLY A 16 -38.82 -7.30 -19.63
N THR A 17 -39.45 -6.54 -18.78
CA THR A 17 -39.07 -5.20 -18.34
C THR A 17 -37.71 -5.18 -17.65
N GLY A 18 -36.81 -4.31 -18.11
CA GLY A 18 -35.59 -3.93 -17.44
C GLY A 18 -35.17 -2.53 -17.87
N GLY A 19 -35.73 -1.52 -17.21
CA GLY A 19 -35.46 -0.12 -17.53
C GLY A 19 -34.03 0.30 -17.19
N ALA A 20 -33.34 0.79 -18.20
CA ALA A 20 -32.10 1.53 -17.99
C ALA A 20 -32.45 2.93 -17.48
N ILE A 21 -32.00 3.24 -16.28
CA ILE A 21 -32.06 4.62 -15.74
C ILE A 21 -30.71 5.27 -16.05
N MET A 22 -30.73 6.14 -17.06
CA MET A 22 -29.68 7.15 -17.22
C MET A 22 -29.84 8.17 -16.09
N HIS A 23 -28.86 8.33 -15.23
CA HIS A 23 -28.75 9.46 -14.35
C HIS A 23 -27.64 10.41 -14.79
N ASN A 24 -28.07 11.60 -15.08
CA ASN A 24 -27.30 12.80 -15.40
C ASN A 24 -26.31 13.12 -14.27
N ALA A 25 -25.03 13.23 -14.59
CA ALA A 25 -23.99 13.66 -13.67
C ALA A 25 -24.00 15.17 -13.55
N GLY A 26 -24.48 15.66 -12.42
CA GLY A 26 -24.36 17.05 -11.97
C GLY A 26 -24.17 17.09 -10.47
N ALA A 27 -22.98 17.50 -10.04
CA ALA A 27 -22.61 18.07 -8.73
C ALA A 27 -22.78 17.19 -7.48
N ARG A 28 -21.64 16.92 -6.80
CA ARG A 28 -21.48 16.47 -5.40
C ARG A 28 -22.15 15.14 -5.07
N GLY A 29 -21.51 14.06 -5.43
CA GLY A 29 -21.89 12.72 -4.98
C GLY A 29 -21.10 12.32 -3.76
N ASP A 30 -21.73 12.30 -2.58
CA ASP A 30 -21.27 11.46 -1.47
C ASP A 30 -21.24 10.01 -1.98
N ILE A 31 -20.07 9.37 -1.90
CA ILE A 31 -19.90 7.94 -2.25
C ILE A 31 -20.85 7.15 -1.38
N SER A 32 -21.76 6.39 -1.97
CA SER A 32 -22.73 5.62 -1.21
C SER A 32 -22.07 4.39 -0.59
N ARG A 33 -22.60 3.92 0.56
CA ARG A 33 -22.17 2.67 1.21
C ARG A 33 -22.17 1.46 0.25
N ARG A 34 -22.90 1.56 -0.86
CA ARG A 34 -23.03 0.53 -1.87
C ARG A 34 -21.79 0.47 -2.79
N ASP A 35 -21.15 1.60 -3.04
CA ASP A 35 -19.98 1.69 -3.91
C ASP A 35 -18.73 1.16 -3.21
N LEU A 36 -18.64 1.36 -1.89
CA LEU A 36 -17.58 0.76 -1.07
C LEU A 36 -17.73 -0.75 -0.86
N LEU A 37 -18.96 -1.26 -0.83
CA LEU A 37 -19.22 -2.72 -0.76
C LEU A 37 -18.78 -3.44 -2.04
N VAL A 38 -18.71 -2.74 -3.16
CA VAL A 38 -18.24 -3.31 -4.44
C VAL A 38 -16.72 -3.50 -4.41
N MET A 39 -15.96 -2.68 -3.71
CA MET A 39 -14.50 -2.83 -3.61
C MET A 39 -14.09 -4.03 -2.75
N GLY A 40 -14.85 -4.38 -1.70
CA GLY A 40 -14.64 -5.61 -0.92
C GLY A 40 -15.06 -6.89 -1.65
N ALA A 41 -15.78 -6.79 -2.78
CA ALA A 41 -16.38 -7.95 -3.46
C ALA A 41 -15.49 -8.58 -4.53
N TYR A 42 -14.41 -7.94 -4.95
CA TYR A 42 -13.50 -8.53 -5.95
C TYR A 42 -12.46 -9.51 -5.35
N GLY A 43 -12.38 -9.61 -4.02
CA GLY A 43 -11.48 -10.54 -3.32
C GLY A 43 -12.12 -11.83 -2.81
N VAL A 44 -13.45 -12.03 -2.93
CA VAL A 44 -14.11 -13.21 -2.30
C VAL A 44 -15.17 -13.80 -3.20
N MET A 45 -14.83 -14.80 -3.99
CA MET A 45 -15.76 -15.86 -4.37
C MET A 45 -15.55 -17.06 -3.44
N GLY A 46 -16.35 -17.14 -2.40
CA GLY A 46 -16.36 -18.26 -1.45
C GLY A 46 -17.53 -18.21 -0.49
N ILE A 47 -18.68 -18.74 -0.95
CA ILE A 47 -19.81 -19.35 -0.22
C ILE A 47 -20.41 -18.61 1.00
N ALA A 48 -21.66 -18.19 0.80
CA ALA A 48 -22.58 -17.63 1.77
C ALA A 48 -23.21 -18.69 2.69
N GLY A 49 -23.52 -18.27 3.90
CA GLY A 49 -24.43 -19.00 4.81
C GLY A 49 -24.69 -18.27 6.13
N GLY A 50 -25.81 -17.56 6.20
CA GLY A 50 -26.67 -17.56 7.38
C GLY A 50 -26.52 -16.52 8.49
N GLY A 51 -27.57 -15.73 8.68
CA GLY A 51 -28.08 -15.39 10.02
C GLY A 51 -27.91 -13.95 10.50
N LEU A 52 -28.88 -13.10 10.17
CA LEU A 52 -29.16 -11.82 10.84
C LEU A 52 -29.73 -12.04 12.24
N LEU A 53 -29.08 -11.56 13.29
CA LEU A 53 -29.71 -11.24 14.56
C LEU A 53 -29.33 -9.80 14.95
N ALA A 54 -30.33 -8.93 14.93
CA ALA A 54 -30.26 -7.56 15.41
C ALA A 54 -30.25 -7.53 16.93
N GLY A 55 -29.11 -7.13 17.52
CA GLY A 55 -29.00 -6.79 18.93
C GLY A 55 -28.80 -5.29 19.09
N CYS A 56 -29.81 -4.56 19.57
CA CYS A 56 -29.66 -3.18 20.04
C CYS A 56 -28.81 -3.14 21.31
N SER A 57 -27.61 -2.64 21.23
CA SER A 57 -26.82 -2.26 22.40
C SER A 57 -26.60 -0.74 22.41
N THR A 58 -27.09 -0.08 23.45
CA THR A 58 -26.84 1.33 23.73
C THR A 58 -25.39 1.53 24.15
N THR A 59 -24.55 1.94 23.21
CA THR A 59 -23.16 2.30 23.50
C THR A 59 -23.05 3.78 23.86
N THR A 60 -22.67 4.04 25.09
CA THR A 60 -22.23 5.37 25.57
C THR A 60 -21.00 5.81 24.76
N LYS A 61 -21.09 6.97 24.11
CA LYS A 61 -20.01 7.62 23.39
C LYS A 61 -18.81 7.89 24.33
N LYS A 62 -17.75 7.09 24.25
CA LYS A 62 -16.47 7.44 24.84
C LYS A 62 -15.64 8.14 23.79
N SER A 63 -15.29 9.39 24.02
CA SER A 63 -14.24 10.09 23.25
C SER A 63 -12.94 9.29 23.31
N PRO A 64 -12.11 9.29 22.24
CA PRO A 64 -10.82 8.65 22.26
C PRO A 64 -10.03 9.11 23.48
N ARG A 65 -9.51 8.16 24.23
CA ARG A 65 -8.75 8.46 25.44
C ARG A 65 -7.38 8.98 25.03
N ARG A 66 -7.07 10.25 25.32
CA ARG A 66 -5.73 10.79 25.09
C ARG A 66 -4.70 9.87 25.72
N ILE A 67 -3.72 9.38 24.93
CA ILE A 67 -2.62 8.60 25.44
C ILE A 67 -1.75 9.53 26.28
N LEU A 68 -1.55 9.18 27.54
CA LEU A 68 -0.63 9.88 28.41
C LEU A 68 0.75 9.23 28.29
N PRO A 69 1.84 10.01 28.27
CA PRO A 69 3.19 9.48 28.29
C PRO A 69 3.39 8.55 29.50
N THR A 70 3.95 7.38 29.25
CA THR A 70 4.32 6.42 30.31
C THR A 70 5.82 6.30 30.42
N THR A 71 6.34 6.17 31.63
CA THR A 71 7.74 5.84 31.86
C THR A 71 7.90 4.32 31.82
N SER A 72 8.76 3.83 30.94
CA SER A 72 9.07 2.41 30.81
C SER A 72 9.78 1.89 32.07
N THR A 73 9.25 0.84 32.66
CA THR A 73 10.00 0.06 33.68
C THR A 73 9.87 -1.43 33.35
N SER A 74 11.03 -2.07 33.26
CA SER A 74 11.27 -3.53 33.24
C SER A 74 10.77 -4.33 32.05
N SER A 75 11.64 -4.67 31.17
CA SER A 75 11.77 -5.82 30.26
C SER A 75 12.36 -5.49 28.88
N GLY A 76 13.00 -4.37 28.70
CA GLY A 76 13.68 -4.04 27.43
C GLY A 76 12.77 -3.63 26.26
N ARG A 77 11.47 -3.92 26.31
CA ARG A 77 10.48 -3.50 25.29
C ARG A 77 9.72 -2.27 25.73
N LEU A 78 9.63 -1.29 24.84
CA LEU A 78 8.79 -0.10 25.02
C LEU A 78 7.31 -0.48 24.84
N LYS A 79 6.42 0.30 25.46
CA LYS A 79 4.97 0.09 25.43
C LYS A 79 4.28 1.30 24.81
N ALA A 80 2.99 1.17 24.50
CA ALA A 80 2.14 2.30 24.18
C ALA A 80 2.32 3.43 25.20
N GLY A 81 2.35 4.67 24.73
CA GLY A 81 2.63 5.86 25.54
C GLY A 81 4.11 6.18 25.76
N SER A 82 5.05 5.32 25.31
CA SER A 82 6.48 5.62 25.38
C SER A 82 6.83 6.80 24.48
N LEU A 83 7.67 7.71 24.97
CA LEU A 83 8.18 8.85 24.19
C LEU A 83 9.54 8.52 23.56
N PRO A 84 9.80 8.97 22.32
CA PRO A 84 11.15 8.90 21.73
C PRO A 84 12.21 9.60 22.59
N TYR A 85 11.88 10.75 23.14
CA TYR A 85 12.74 11.54 24.01
C TYR A 85 12.06 11.82 25.36
N PRO A 86 12.13 10.92 26.35
CA PRO A 86 11.38 11.04 27.61
C PRO A 86 11.70 12.29 28.44
N LYS A 87 12.86 12.92 28.19
CA LYS A 87 13.29 14.15 28.88
C LYS A 87 12.75 15.43 28.22
N LEU A 88 12.21 15.35 27.02
CA LEU A 88 11.62 16.47 26.32
C LEU A 88 10.10 16.51 26.55
N LYS A 89 9.55 17.72 26.47
CA LYS A 89 8.10 17.91 26.52
C LYS A 89 7.43 17.22 25.32
N PRO A 90 6.36 16.45 25.52
CA PRO A 90 5.55 15.96 24.40
C PRO A 90 5.06 17.11 23.51
N GLY A 91 5.11 16.93 22.20
CA GLY A 91 4.80 17.97 21.21
C GLY A 91 6.01 18.85 20.84
N ALA A 92 7.21 18.57 21.38
CA ALA A 92 8.41 19.31 21.02
C ALA A 92 8.93 18.90 19.65
N ASP A 93 9.16 19.87 18.77
CA ASP A 93 9.78 19.62 17.45
C ASP A 93 11.28 19.30 17.62
N THR A 94 11.67 18.10 17.26
CA THR A 94 13.05 17.61 17.34
C THR A 94 13.77 17.60 15.99
N LEU A 95 13.03 17.86 14.90
CA LEU A 95 13.52 17.87 13.52
C LEU A 95 13.10 19.17 12.79
N PRO A 96 13.60 20.35 13.22
CA PRO A 96 13.17 21.63 12.67
C PRO A 96 13.56 21.84 11.20
N GLN A 97 14.44 21.00 10.66
CA GLN A 97 14.80 21.00 9.23
C GLN A 97 13.62 20.54 8.35
N ILE A 98 12.76 19.67 8.86
CA ILE A 98 11.62 19.09 8.17
C ILE A 98 10.34 19.74 8.70
N GLU A 99 9.62 20.45 7.86
CA GLU A 99 8.31 21.05 8.22
C GLU A 99 7.14 20.15 7.77
N HIS A 100 7.33 19.38 6.69
CA HIS A 100 6.30 18.55 6.06
C HIS A 100 6.78 17.10 5.92
N ILE A 101 6.08 16.17 6.54
CA ILE A 101 6.23 14.74 6.30
C ILE A 101 5.07 14.30 5.41
N VAL A 102 5.38 13.74 4.26
CA VAL A 102 4.42 13.26 3.27
C VAL A 102 4.60 11.75 3.10
N VAL A 103 3.52 11.01 3.07
CA VAL A 103 3.51 9.57 2.84
C VAL A 103 2.69 9.28 1.59
N LEU A 104 3.29 8.65 0.60
CA LEU A 104 2.62 8.07 -0.56
C LEU A 104 2.64 6.55 -0.39
N MET A 105 1.47 5.93 -0.26
CA MET A 105 1.35 4.49 -0.15
C MET A 105 0.57 3.93 -1.35
N GLU A 106 1.30 3.27 -2.22
CA GLU A 106 0.77 2.51 -3.36
C GLU A 106 0.27 1.13 -2.90
N GLU A 107 -0.11 0.25 -3.83
CA GLU A 107 -0.71 -1.07 -3.55
C GLU A 107 0.08 -2.24 -4.14
N ASN A 108 0.12 -3.33 -3.36
CA ASN A 108 0.22 -4.70 -3.85
C ASN A 108 1.50 -5.04 -4.62
N ARG A 109 2.70 -4.59 -4.13
CA ARG A 109 3.98 -4.92 -4.79
C ARG A 109 5.07 -5.31 -3.80
N SER A 110 5.69 -6.48 -3.99
CA SER A 110 6.88 -6.84 -3.22
C SER A 110 8.10 -6.05 -3.64
N PHE A 111 9.11 -6.00 -2.77
CA PHE A 111 10.41 -5.39 -3.09
C PHE A 111 11.03 -6.05 -4.33
N ASP A 112 11.07 -7.38 -4.39
CA ASP A 112 11.69 -8.08 -5.51
C ASP A 112 10.92 -7.89 -6.82
N HIS A 113 9.61 -7.79 -6.77
CA HIS A 113 8.78 -7.56 -7.96
C HIS A 113 9.12 -6.24 -8.67
N LEU A 114 9.40 -5.18 -7.90
CA LEU A 114 9.73 -3.86 -8.47
C LEU A 114 11.23 -3.56 -8.49
N LEU A 115 11.94 -3.88 -7.43
CA LEU A 115 13.33 -3.47 -7.23
C LEU A 115 14.33 -4.64 -7.22
N GLY A 116 13.87 -5.88 -7.39
CA GLY A 116 14.73 -7.06 -7.39
C GLY A 116 15.86 -7.01 -8.43
N MET A 117 15.63 -6.34 -9.57
CA MET A 117 16.62 -6.14 -10.65
C MET A 117 17.31 -4.77 -10.61
N LEU A 118 17.14 -4.00 -9.53
CA LEU A 118 17.71 -2.64 -9.43
C LEU A 118 19.24 -2.65 -9.47
N GLY A 119 19.87 -3.74 -9.02
CA GLY A 119 21.33 -3.84 -8.86
C GLY A 119 21.85 -3.05 -7.66
N ARG A 120 20.99 -2.73 -6.71
CA ARG A 120 21.25 -1.98 -5.48
C ARG A 120 20.38 -2.52 -4.35
N GLY A 121 20.93 -2.67 -3.15
CA GLY A 121 20.27 -3.33 -2.04
C GLY A 121 20.23 -4.86 -2.20
N ASN A 122 19.45 -5.53 -1.34
CA ASN A 122 19.31 -6.98 -1.34
C ASN A 122 18.20 -7.42 -2.32
N GLY A 123 18.47 -7.28 -3.62
CA GLY A 123 17.63 -7.77 -4.72
C GLY A 123 18.02 -9.15 -5.19
N PHE A 124 17.60 -9.53 -6.39
CA PHE A 124 17.89 -10.84 -6.98
C PHE A 124 19.38 -11.09 -7.16
N LYS A 125 19.79 -12.32 -6.89
CA LYS A 125 21.10 -12.85 -7.32
C LYS A 125 21.05 -13.19 -8.80
N LEU A 126 22.03 -12.70 -9.55
CA LEU A 126 22.08 -12.93 -10.98
C LEU A 126 23.06 -14.07 -11.31
N GLY A 127 22.63 -14.97 -12.18
CA GLY A 127 23.50 -15.96 -12.80
C GLY A 127 24.43 -15.35 -13.84
N SER A 128 25.33 -16.15 -14.39
CA SER A 128 26.28 -15.72 -15.45
C SER A 128 25.59 -15.23 -16.73
N ASN A 129 24.33 -15.59 -16.93
CA ASN A 129 23.47 -15.14 -18.03
C ASN A 129 22.72 -13.84 -17.73
N GLY A 130 22.95 -13.19 -16.58
CA GLY A 130 22.27 -11.96 -16.16
C GLY A 130 20.82 -12.15 -15.71
N LEU A 131 20.32 -13.37 -15.60
CA LEU A 131 18.96 -13.66 -15.11
C LEU A 131 18.98 -14.00 -13.62
N PRO A 132 17.88 -13.75 -12.88
CA PRO A 132 17.73 -14.18 -11.50
C PRO A 132 17.97 -15.67 -11.31
N THR A 133 18.57 -16.03 -10.19
CA THR A 133 18.78 -17.44 -9.80
C THR A 133 17.63 -17.98 -8.94
N GLU A 134 16.81 -17.09 -8.41
CA GLU A 134 15.69 -17.39 -7.53
C GLU A 134 14.64 -18.22 -8.26
N THR A 135 14.23 -19.30 -7.61
CA THR A 135 13.23 -20.25 -8.10
C THR A 135 12.22 -20.56 -7.01
N ASN A 136 11.02 -20.95 -7.42
CA ASN A 136 9.97 -21.38 -6.50
C ASN A 136 9.36 -22.70 -6.99
N PRO A 137 9.12 -23.67 -6.10
CA PRO A 137 8.54 -24.96 -6.47
C PRO A 137 7.14 -24.80 -7.07
N TYR A 138 6.87 -25.58 -8.11
CA TYR A 138 5.58 -25.66 -8.76
C TYR A 138 5.10 -27.11 -8.86
N ARG A 139 4.14 -27.40 -9.71
CA ARG A 139 3.54 -28.73 -9.87
C ARG A 139 4.52 -29.69 -10.56
N ASN A 140 4.37 -30.97 -10.30
CA ASN A 140 5.12 -32.04 -10.97
C ASN A 140 6.67 -31.98 -10.83
N GLY A 141 7.17 -31.33 -9.75
CA GLY A 141 8.61 -31.17 -9.54
C GLY A 141 9.26 -30.04 -10.34
N GLU A 142 8.48 -29.26 -11.07
CA GLU A 142 8.97 -28.09 -11.78
C GLU A 142 9.36 -26.98 -10.80
N LEU A 143 10.35 -26.17 -11.19
CA LEU A 143 10.70 -24.93 -10.53
C LEU A 143 10.40 -23.76 -11.48
N ILE A 144 9.79 -22.73 -10.96
CA ILE A 144 9.59 -21.48 -11.70
C ILE A 144 10.69 -20.50 -11.28
N ARG A 145 11.53 -20.09 -12.22
CA ARG A 145 12.50 -19.03 -12.02
C ARG A 145 11.82 -17.67 -12.11
N ALA A 146 12.28 -16.68 -11.33
CA ALA A 146 11.85 -15.30 -11.50
C ALA A 146 12.09 -14.83 -12.94
N PHE A 147 11.10 -14.17 -13.55
CA PHE A 147 11.11 -13.78 -14.96
C PHE A 147 10.56 -12.36 -15.17
N PRO A 148 11.02 -11.66 -16.24
CA PRO A 148 10.43 -10.36 -16.58
C PRO A 148 8.95 -10.50 -16.87
N ASP A 149 8.12 -9.69 -16.22
CA ASP A 149 6.69 -9.69 -16.52
C ASP A 149 6.44 -9.10 -17.90
N PRO A 150 5.82 -9.85 -18.83
CA PRO A 150 5.65 -9.41 -20.20
C PRO A 150 4.56 -8.35 -20.37
N ASN A 151 3.71 -8.14 -19.36
CA ASN A 151 2.54 -7.27 -19.47
C ASN A 151 2.41 -6.36 -18.23
N PRO A 152 2.35 -5.02 -18.40
CA PRO A 152 2.08 -4.11 -17.31
C PRO A 152 0.66 -4.23 -16.71
N CYS A 153 -0.30 -4.77 -17.47
CA CYS A 153 -1.68 -5.01 -17.06
C CYS A 153 -1.88 -6.46 -16.55
N ARG A 154 -2.07 -6.64 -15.26
CA ARG A 154 -2.28 -7.95 -14.65
C ARG A 154 -3.76 -8.29 -14.48
N THR A 155 -4.47 -8.55 -15.58
CA THR A 155 -5.92 -8.83 -15.55
C THR A 155 -6.28 -10.32 -15.56
N TYR A 156 -5.35 -11.22 -15.80
CA TYR A 156 -5.62 -12.65 -16.07
C TYR A 156 -5.01 -13.65 -15.09
N ALA A 157 -4.10 -13.23 -14.25
CA ALA A 157 -3.47 -14.08 -13.23
C ALA A 157 -3.01 -13.20 -12.08
N GLN A 158 -3.99 -12.73 -11.31
CA GLN A 158 -3.70 -11.90 -10.16
C GLN A 158 -3.16 -12.78 -9.03
N PRO A 159 -1.99 -12.47 -8.50
CA PRO A 159 -1.53 -13.06 -7.28
C PRO A 159 -2.46 -12.73 -6.11
N VAL A 160 -2.41 -13.52 -5.06
CA VAL A 160 -3.27 -13.43 -3.89
C VAL A 160 -2.46 -13.13 -2.63
N GLN A 161 -3.01 -12.28 -1.76
CA GLN A 161 -2.34 -11.75 -0.58
C GLN A 161 -3.18 -11.85 0.70
N SER A 162 -4.19 -12.73 0.71
CA SER A 162 -4.97 -12.95 1.93
C SER A 162 -4.08 -13.42 3.10
N TRP A 163 -4.59 -13.34 4.33
CA TRP A 163 -3.92 -13.88 5.51
C TRP A 163 -3.44 -15.32 5.29
N TYR A 164 -4.30 -16.17 4.77
CA TYR A 164 -4.01 -17.59 4.55
C TYR A 164 -3.01 -17.80 3.43
N ASP A 165 -3.17 -17.10 2.31
CA ASP A 165 -2.27 -17.20 1.17
C ASP A 165 -0.87 -16.70 1.51
N SER A 166 -0.77 -15.58 2.23
CA SER A 166 0.51 -15.02 2.67
C SER A 166 1.26 -15.97 3.60
N HIS A 167 0.56 -16.64 4.53
CA HIS A 167 1.18 -17.66 5.38
C HIS A 167 1.56 -18.92 4.62
N PHE A 168 0.79 -19.32 3.62
CA PHE A 168 1.15 -20.40 2.73
C PHE A 168 2.38 -20.05 1.88
N GLN A 169 2.47 -18.83 1.36
CA GLN A 169 3.61 -18.33 0.59
C GLN A 169 4.88 -18.26 1.45
N TYR A 170 4.77 -17.87 2.71
CA TYR A 170 5.86 -17.83 3.68
C TYR A 170 6.44 -19.21 3.96
N ASP A 171 5.64 -20.26 3.94
CA ASP A 171 6.05 -21.67 4.06
C ASP A 171 7.13 -21.88 5.15
N HIS A 172 6.79 -21.51 6.38
CA HIS A 172 7.67 -21.62 7.55
C HIS A 172 9.05 -20.92 7.42
N GLY A 173 9.13 -19.86 6.62
CA GLY A 173 10.37 -19.08 6.42
C GLY A 173 11.20 -19.50 5.23
N THR A 174 10.71 -20.41 4.40
CA THR A 174 11.40 -20.81 3.17
C THR A 174 11.02 -19.96 1.97
N ASN A 175 9.89 -19.25 2.03
CA ASN A 175 9.27 -18.51 0.92
C ASN A 175 9.04 -19.39 -0.33
N GLN A 176 8.83 -20.71 -0.13
CA GLN A 176 8.67 -21.68 -1.22
C GLN A 176 7.21 -21.94 -1.59
N GLY A 177 6.26 -21.18 -1.03
CA GLY A 177 4.84 -21.36 -1.28
C GLY A 177 4.27 -20.55 -2.45
N PHE A 178 4.98 -19.55 -2.97
CA PHE A 178 4.42 -18.58 -3.92
C PHE A 178 3.85 -19.20 -5.20
N ALA A 179 4.65 -19.90 -5.98
CA ALA A 179 4.18 -20.49 -7.23
C ALA A 179 3.17 -21.64 -7.02
N ARG A 180 3.12 -22.23 -5.81
CA ARG A 180 2.13 -23.27 -5.44
C ARG A 180 0.85 -22.71 -4.85
N SER A 181 0.85 -21.46 -4.38
CA SER A 181 -0.35 -20.78 -3.89
C SER A 181 -1.35 -20.49 -5.02
N ALA A 182 -2.48 -19.87 -4.69
CA ALA A 182 -3.43 -19.39 -5.69
C ALA A 182 -2.85 -18.30 -6.61
N SER A 183 -1.76 -17.62 -6.21
CA SER A 183 -0.98 -16.71 -7.07
C SER A 183 -0.42 -17.43 -8.31
N GLY A 184 -0.08 -18.71 -8.18
CA GLY A 184 0.50 -19.49 -9.25
C GLY A 184 1.86 -18.96 -9.73
N PRO A 185 2.33 -19.42 -10.90
CA PRO A 185 3.61 -18.98 -11.49
C PRO A 185 3.73 -17.46 -11.69
N ALA A 186 2.59 -16.77 -11.81
CA ALA A 186 2.52 -15.31 -11.99
C ALA A 186 3.19 -14.54 -10.83
N ALA A 187 3.21 -15.12 -9.62
CA ALA A 187 3.92 -14.55 -8.48
C ALA A 187 5.41 -14.29 -8.75
N MET A 188 6.04 -15.04 -9.65
CA MET A 188 7.47 -14.98 -9.94
C MET A 188 7.85 -13.92 -10.99
N GLY A 189 6.88 -13.17 -11.51
CA GLY A 189 7.13 -12.06 -12.42
C GLY A 189 7.79 -10.87 -11.73
N TYR A 190 8.59 -10.09 -12.47
CA TYR A 190 9.16 -8.83 -12.01
C TYR A 190 9.17 -7.76 -13.10
N TYR A 191 9.20 -6.50 -12.68
CA TYR A 191 9.39 -5.35 -13.57
C TYR A 191 10.82 -4.81 -13.50
N THR A 192 11.16 -3.95 -14.44
CA THR A 192 12.45 -3.27 -14.53
C THR A 192 12.25 -1.79 -14.84
N GLY A 193 13.35 -1.03 -14.87
CA GLY A 193 13.33 0.36 -15.29
C GLY A 193 12.87 0.60 -16.74
N VAL A 194 12.66 -0.45 -17.54
CA VAL A 194 12.02 -0.34 -18.86
C VAL A 194 10.52 -0.09 -18.70
N THR A 195 9.89 -0.77 -17.74
CA THR A 195 8.45 -0.66 -17.48
C THR A 195 8.12 0.54 -16.59
N ILE A 196 8.93 0.77 -15.54
CA ILE A 196 8.71 1.81 -14.51
C ILE A 196 9.95 2.70 -14.37
N PRO A 197 10.26 3.49 -15.40
CA PRO A 197 11.53 4.23 -15.46
C PRO A 197 11.69 5.29 -14.37
N PHE A 198 10.61 5.95 -13.96
CA PHE A 198 10.67 6.99 -12.93
C PHE A 198 10.94 6.39 -11.55
N THR A 199 10.24 5.34 -11.18
CA THR A 199 10.42 4.62 -9.91
C THR A 199 11.84 4.05 -9.78
N TYR A 200 12.38 3.49 -10.87
CA TYR A 200 13.78 3.07 -10.91
C TYR A 200 14.76 4.24 -10.78
N GLY A 201 14.47 5.36 -11.42
CA GLY A 201 15.26 6.59 -11.28
C GLY A 201 15.28 7.11 -9.85
N LEU A 202 14.12 7.11 -9.19
CA LEU A 202 14.01 7.44 -7.76
C LEU A 202 14.86 6.51 -6.90
N ALA A 203 14.67 5.19 -7.06
CA ALA A 203 15.36 4.19 -6.27
C ALA A 203 16.87 4.14 -6.51
N ARG A 204 17.38 4.68 -7.63
CA ARG A 204 18.80 4.86 -7.89
C ARG A 204 19.36 6.17 -7.34
N THR A 205 18.53 7.19 -7.21
CA THR A 205 18.94 8.53 -6.78
C THR A 205 18.85 8.71 -5.28
N PHE A 206 17.74 8.28 -4.69
CA PHE A 206 17.44 8.46 -3.28
C PHE A 206 17.71 7.19 -2.48
N PRO A 207 17.84 7.29 -1.14
CA PRO A 207 18.04 6.13 -0.30
C PRO A 207 16.82 5.21 -0.32
N ILE A 208 17.10 3.92 -0.27
CA ILE A 208 16.11 2.84 -0.19
C ILE A 208 16.29 2.00 1.06
N GLY A 209 15.18 1.43 1.55
CA GLY A 209 15.20 0.39 2.59
C GLY A 209 15.03 -0.98 1.95
N ASP A 210 16.05 -1.84 2.00
CA ASP A 210 15.98 -3.19 1.45
C ASP A 210 15.51 -4.24 2.47
N ASN A 211 15.19 -3.80 3.68
CA ASN A 211 14.51 -4.55 4.73
C ASN A 211 13.30 -3.78 5.25
N TYR A 212 12.54 -3.15 4.37
CA TYR A 212 11.25 -2.58 4.70
C TYR A 212 10.17 -3.62 4.42
N PHE A 213 9.45 -4.02 5.45
CA PHE A 213 8.42 -5.05 5.42
C PHE A 213 7.04 -4.43 5.55
N CYS A 214 6.02 -4.98 4.91
CA CYS A 214 4.67 -4.66 5.32
C CYS A 214 4.41 -5.16 6.75
N SER A 215 3.46 -4.58 7.46
CA SER A 215 3.35 -4.76 8.91
C SER A 215 2.79 -6.10 9.33
N VAL A 216 2.05 -6.77 8.43
CA VAL A 216 1.40 -8.06 8.67
C VAL A 216 1.34 -8.89 7.40
N MET A 217 1.45 -10.22 7.51
CA MET A 217 1.19 -11.16 6.41
C MET A 217 -0.30 -11.22 6.13
N GLY A 218 -0.81 -10.29 5.32
CA GLY A 218 -2.22 -10.16 5.02
C GLY A 218 -2.48 -9.02 4.04
N PRO A 219 -3.75 -8.75 3.73
CA PRO A 219 -4.14 -7.85 2.66
C PRO A 219 -4.03 -6.37 3.04
N THR A 220 -4.56 -5.51 2.17
CA THR A 220 -4.47 -4.05 2.16
C THR A 220 -4.95 -3.40 3.47
N PHE A 221 -6.19 -3.68 3.93
CA PHE A 221 -6.78 -2.95 5.06
C PHE A 221 -6.04 -3.17 6.39
N PRO A 222 -5.69 -4.41 6.79
CA PRO A 222 -4.83 -4.61 7.95
C PRO A 222 -3.53 -3.80 7.88
N ASN A 223 -2.82 -3.82 6.76
CA ASN A 223 -1.55 -3.13 6.59
C ASN A 223 -1.70 -1.60 6.65
N ARG A 224 -2.69 -1.03 5.97
CA ARG A 224 -2.98 0.42 6.06
C ARG A 224 -3.43 0.84 7.46
N ARG A 225 -4.11 -0.03 8.20
CA ARG A 225 -4.42 0.24 9.62
C ARG A 225 -3.17 0.32 10.48
N TYR A 226 -2.13 -0.47 10.20
CA TYR A 226 -0.84 -0.32 10.89
C TYR A 226 -0.16 1.02 10.60
N LEU A 227 -0.26 1.55 9.37
CA LEU A 227 0.23 2.89 9.05
C LEU A 227 -0.47 3.98 9.88
N LEU A 228 -1.76 3.81 10.17
CA LEU A 228 -2.56 4.86 10.81
C LEU A 228 -2.69 4.69 12.32
N ALA A 229 -2.57 3.47 12.83
CA ALA A 229 -2.88 3.15 14.23
C ALA A 229 -1.89 2.18 14.90
N ALA A 230 -0.85 1.75 14.19
CA ALA A 230 0.12 0.76 14.64
C ALA A 230 -0.47 -0.60 15.03
N THR A 231 -1.73 -0.87 14.67
CA THR A 231 -2.45 -2.14 14.90
C THR A 231 -3.60 -2.30 13.90
N SER A 232 -3.86 -3.53 13.50
CA SER A 232 -5.09 -3.85 12.77
C SER A 232 -6.29 -4.08 13.69
N SER A 233 -6.10 -4.11 15.03
CA SER A 233 -7.12 -4.45 16.02
C SER A 233 -7.76 -5.83 15.78
N GLY A 234 -6.95 -6.81 15.41
CA GLY A 234 -7.37 -8.19 15.11
C GLY A 234 -7.74 -8.44 13.65
N LEU A 235 -7.90 -7.41 12.83
CA LEU A 235 -8.30 -7.53 11.43
C LEU A 235 -7.23 -8.25 10.60
N ILE A 236 -7.68 -9.23 9.78
CA ILE A 236 -6.84 -10.03 8.88
C ILE A 236 -7.36 -10.07 7.44
N LYS A 237 -8.38 -9.28 7.13
CA LYS A 237 -9.09 -9.26 5.84
C LYS A 237 -9.50 -7.84 5.46
N ASP A 238 -9.89 -7.64 4.20
CA ASP A 238 -10.34 -6.34 3.71
C ASP A 238 -11.83 -6.15 4.01
N ASP A 239 -12.12 -5.78 5.26
CA ASP A 239 -13.45 -5.39 5.68
C ASP A 239 -13.40 -4.29 6.77
N PHE A 240 -14.56 -3.80 7.14
CA PHE A 240 -14.73 -2.75 8.14
C PHE A 240 -15.18 -3.29 9.51
N SER A 241 -14.97 -4.58 9.79
CA SER A 241 -15.45 -5.22 11.02
C SER A 241 -14.63 -4.88 12.25
N ALA A 242 -13.36 -4.49 12.06
CA ALA A 242 -12.46 -4.21 13.18
C ALA A 242 -12.90 -2.98 13.99
N PRO A 243 -12.77 -3.03 15.32
CA PRO A 243 -13.09 -1.90 16.17
C PRO A 243 -12.14 -0.72 15.95
N TYR A 244 -12.57 0.45 16.38
CA TYR A 244 -11.66 1.61 16.48
C TYR A 244 -10.55 1.29 17.49
N PRO A 245 -9.27 1.62 17.17
CA PRO A 245 -8.14 1.30 18.05
C PRO A 245 -8.29 1.91 19.44
N ALA A 246 -7.94 1.16 20.47
CA ALA A 246 -8.10 1.61 21.86
C ALA A 246 -7.33 2.91 22.17
N ASN A 247 -6.19 3.10 21.53
CA ASN A 247 -5.33 4.27 21.69
C ASN A 247 -5.53 5.34 20.60
N GLY A 248 -6.54 5.17 19.75
CA GLY A 248 -6.79 6.06 18.64
C GLY A 248 -5.85 5.81 17.45
N THR A 249 -5.77 6.81 16.59
CA THR A 249 -4.95 6.83 15.38
C THR A 249 -3.89 7.93 15.48
N ILE A 250 -2.95 7.95 14.52
CA ILE A 250 -1.98 9.04 14.43
C ILE A 250 -2.68 10.41 14.22
N MET A 251 -3.83 10.44 13.51
CA MET A 251 -4.60 11.66 13.34
C MET A 251 -5.15 12.19 14.66
N ASP A 252 -5.64 11.29 15.55
CA ASP A 252 -6.05 11.68 16.90
C ASP A 252 -4.90 12.26 17.71
N MET A 253 -3.73 11.65 17.55
CA MET A 253 -2.52 12.10 18.21
C MET A 253 -2.13 13.50 17.71
N LEU A 254 -2.05 13.71 16.40
CA LEU A 254 -1.71 15.00 15.79
C LEU A 254 -2.70 16.08 16.21
N ASP A 255 -4.01 15.81 16.17
CA ASP A 255 -5.06 16.73 16.65
C ASP A 255 -4.85 17.10 18.13
N SER A 256 -4.47 16.13 18.97
CA SER A 256 -4.25 16.36 20.42
C SER A 256 -3.09 17.30 20.71
N TYR A 257 -2.15 17.44 19.78
CA TYR A 257 -0.99 18.31 19.88
C TYR A 257 -1.06 19.53 18.94
N ASN A 258 -2.21 19.77 18.28
CA ASN A 258 -2.43 20.86 17.32
C ASN A 258 -1.43 20.83 16.14
N ILE A 259 -1.07 19.62 15.68
CA ILE A 259 -0.23 19.40 14.51
C ILE A 259 -1.16 19.18 13.32
N SER A 260 -1.00 19.99 12.27
CA SER A 260 -1.86 19.93 11.10
C SER A 260 -1.61 18.68 10.26
N TRP A 261 -2.69 18.08 9.75
CA TRP A 261 -2.59 16.93 8.88
C TRP A 261 -3.65 16.97 7.78
N ARG A 262 -3.39 16.26 6.67
CA ARG A 262 -4.35 15.99 5.59
C ARG A 262 -4.15 14.62 5.00
N ASP A 263 -5.30 14.06 4.59
CA ASP A 263 -5.39 12.92 3.70
C ASP A 263 -5.87 13.44 2.34
N TYR A 264 -5.03 13.28 1.31
CA TYR A 264 -5.26 13.72 -0.06
C TYR A 264 -5.57 12.50 -0.91
N TYR A 265 -6.82 12.26 -1.22
CA TYR A 265 -7.27 11.07 -1.92
C TYR A 265 -7.64 11.35 -3.39
N SER A 266 -7.43 10.36 -4.25
CA SER A 266 -7.90 10.41 -5.64
C SER A 266 -9.36 9.96 -5.76
N ASP A 267 -9.72 8.83 -5.17
CA ASP A 267 -11.08 8.32 -5.10
C ASP A 267 -11.51 7.91 -3.69
N LEU A 268 -10.64 7.24 -2.93
CA LEU A 268 -10.94 6.74 -1.58
C LEU A 268 -9.83 7.13 -0.60
N PRO A 269 -10.16 7.77 0.51
CA PRO A 269 -9.17 8.11 1.53
C PRO A 269 -8.88 6.91 2.44
N THR A 270 -7.60 6.61 2.68
CA THR A 270 -7.18 5.57 3.63
C THR A 270 -7.72 5.82 5.05
N THR A 271 -7.92 7.08 5.42
CA THR A 271 -8.53 7.44 6.72
C THR A 271 -9.96 6.94 6.89
N ASP A 272 -10.68 6.62 5.80
CA ASP A 272 -12.03 6.05 5.88
C ASP A 272 -12.07 4.65 6.52
N LEU A 273 -10.94 3.95 6.57
CA LEU A 273 -10.82 2.70 7.35
C LEU A 273 -11.22 2.88 8.83
N PHE A 274 -11.17 4.12 9.33
CA PHE A 274 -11.55 4.47 10.70
C PHE A 274 -12.74 5.41 10.80
N LEU A 275 -13.00 6.24 9.81
CA LEU A 275 -14.06 7.25 9.85
C LEU A 275 -15.44 6.64 9.56
N MET A 276 -15.50 5.63 8.69
CA MET A 276 -16.76 4.99 8.29
C MET A 276 -17.42 4.16 9.38
N ASN A 277 -16.67 3.64 10.33
CA ASN A 277 -17.20 2.75 11.38
C ASN A 277 -17.56 3.48 12.66
N THR A 278 -17.32 4.79 12.78
CA THR A 278 -17.59 5.51 14.00
C THR A 278 -18.50 6.70 13.76
N SER A 279 -19.75 6.62 14.23
CA SER A 279 -20.60 7.80 14.50
C SER A 279 -19.94 8.77 15.52
N ALA A 280 -18.76 8.45 16.02
CA ALA A 280 -18.08 9.11 17.11
C ALA A 280 -16.96 10.06 16.66
N ARG A 281 -16.39 9.90 15.47
CA ARG A 281 -15.34 10.77 14.94
C ARG A 281 -15.69 11.27 13.55
N LYS A 282 -15.60 12.58 13.39
CA LYS A 282 -15.54 13.23 12.08
C LYS A 282 -14.16 13.85 11.96
N ALA A 283 -13.50 13.63 10.82
CA ALA A 283 -12.29 14.37 10.50
C ALA A 283 -12.53 15.88 10.62
N PRO A 284 -11.55 16.67 11.09
CA PRO A 284 -11.63 18.12 11.04
C PRO A 284 -11.97 18.60 9.63
N ALA A 285 -12.74 19.67 9.52
CA ALA A 285 -13.10 20.21 8.21
C ALA A 285 -11.84 20.54 7.38
N GLY A 286 -11.76 20.02 6.18
CA GLY A 286 -10.62 20.23 5.28
C GLY A 286 -9.40 19.34 5.55
N SER A 287 -9.50 18.33 6.43
CA SER A 287 -8.41 17.36 6.64
C SER A 287 -8.45 16.17 5.68
N VAL A 288 -9.60 15.87 5.08
CA VAL A 288 -9.74 14.82 4.06
C VAL A 288 -10.24 15.50 2.79
N VAL A 289 -9.40 15.57 1.76
CA VAL A 289 -9.66 16.37 0.56
C VAL A 289 -9.16 15.67 -0.69
N HIS A 290 -9.76 16.00 -1.84
CA HIS A 290 -9.35 15.43 -3.12
C HIS A 290 -7.90 15.82 -3.49
N ILE A 291 -7.18 14.92 -4.18
CA ILE A 291 -5.77 15.04 -4.57
C ILE A 291 -5.42 16.34 -5.32
N SER A 292 -6.38 16.98 -6.00
CA SER A 292 -6.17 18.28 -6.62
C SER A 292 -5.74 19.37 -5.64
N GLN A 293 -6.16 19.25 -4.36
CA GLN A 293 -5.76 20.16 -3.30
C GLN A 293 -4.28 19.96 -2.90
N PHE A 294 -3.78 18.72 -2.98
CA PHE A 294 -2.34 18.44 -2.77
C PHE A 294 -1.46 19.23 -3.74
N TYR A 295 -1.81 19.20 -5.03
CA TYR A 295 -1.04 19.94 -6.04
C TYR A 295 -1.13 21.45 -5.84
N ALA A 296 -2.29 21.94 -5.41
CA ALA A 296 -2.47 23.36 -5.07
C ALA A 296 -1.63 23.75 -3.85
N ASP A 297 -1.66 22.94 -2.77
CA ASP A 297 -0.92 23.18 -1.54
C ASP A 297 0.60 23.08 -1.74
N ALA A 298 1.07 22.08 -2.48
CA ALA A 298 2.48 21.92 -2.83
C ALA A 298 3.01 23.15 -3.61
N LYS A 299 2.25 23.62 -4.60
CA LYS A 299 2.56 24.82 -5.39
C LYS A 299 2.56 26.09 -4.55
N ALA A 300 1.62 26.21 -3.62
CA ALA A 300 1.49 27.40 -2.74
C ALA A 300 2.45 27.35 -1.55
N GLY A 301 3.04 26.20 -1.22
CA GLY A 301 3.83 26.00 0.00
C GLY A 301 3.00 25.97 1.27
N THR A 302 1.77 25.46 1.21
CA THR A 302 0.79 25.39 2.29
C THR A 302 0.43 23.97 2.71
N LEU A 303 1.30 22.98 2.40
CA LEU A 303 1.15 21.61 2.88
C LEU A 303 1.04 21.59 4.41
N PRO A 304 0.24 20.69 5.00
CA PRO A 304 0.22 20.50 6.45
C PRO A 304 1.52 19.87 6.95
N ALA A 305 1.66 19.74 8.25
CA ALA A 305 2.81 19.13 8.87
C ALA A 305 2.91 17.62 8.58
N PHE A 306 1.76 16.94 8.46
CA PHE A 306 1.69 15.53 8.06
C PHE A 306 0.67 15.36 6.92
N SER A 307 1.04 14.61 5.90
CA SER A 307 0.19 14.34 4.73
C SER A 307 0.21 12.86 4.39
N ILE A 308 -0.96 12.32 4.05
CA ILE A 308 -1.13 11.03 3.40
C ILE A 308 -1.60 11.31 1.97
N ILE A 309 -1.10 10.57 1.01
CA ILE A 309 -1.51 10.64 -0.39
C ILE A 309 -2.00 9.27 -0.79
N ASP A 310 -3.26 9.22 -1.20
CA ASP A 310 -3.91 8.02 -1.70
C ASP A 310 -4.08 8.09 -3.22
N PRO A 311 -3.62 7.05 -3.94
CA PRO A 311 -3.77 6.95 -5.38
C PRO A 311 -5.23 6.69 -5.79
N GLN A 312 -5.48 6.54 -7.10
CA GLN A 312 -6.75 6.08 -7.65
C GLN A 312 -6.82 4.56 -7.54
N PHE A 313 -7.57 4.05 -6.56
CA PHE A 313 -7.71 2.62 -6.30
C PHE A 313 -8.63 1.92 -7.31
N THR A 314 -9.65 2.61 -7.79
CA THR A 314 -10.66 1.99 -8.66
C THR A 314 -10.47 2.35 -10.12
N GLN A 315 -10.78 1.39 -10.98
CA GLN A 315 -10.96 1.62 -12.40
C GLN A 315 -12.45 1.73 -12.71
N SER A 316 -12.88 2.80 -13.37
CA SER A 316 -14.30 3.02 -13.68
C SER A 316 -14.48 3.84 -14.95
N GLY A 317 -15.31 3.35 -15.87
CA GLY A 317 -15.57 4.03 -17.15
C GLY A 317 -14.27 4.19 -17.97
N ASN A 318 -13.83 5.43 -18.16
CA ASN A 318 -12.57 5.76 -18.85
C ASN A 318 -11.46 6.19 -17.87
N ILE A 319 -11.61 5.91 -16.58
CA ILE A 319 -10.63 6.28 -15.55
C ILE A 319 -9.82 5.04 -15.20
N GLU A 320 -8.51 5.09 -15.50
CA GLU A 320 -7.55 4.09 -15.06
C GLU A 320 -7.20 4.27 -13.60
N GLY A 321 -7.07 3.15 -12.86
CA GLY A 321 -6.44 3.14 -11.56
C GLY A 321 -4.95 3.46 -11.67
N ASN A 322 -4.38 4.02 -10.64
CA ASN A 322 -2.95 4.35 -10.58
C ASN A 322 -2.32 4.00 -9.23
N SER A 323 -2.97 3.13 -8.47
CA SER A 323 -2.45 2.60 -7.21
C SER A 323 -1.44 1.46 -7.39
N GLU A 324 -1.24 1.01 -8.63
CA GLU A 324 -0.49 -0.20 -8.99
C GLU A 324 -1.16 -1.50 -8.50
N GLY A 325 -2.36 -1.41 -7.96
CA GLY A 325 -3.15 -2.51 -7.46
C GLY A 325 -3.52 -3.55 -8.52
N GLU A 326 -4.34 -4.49 -8.11
CA GLU A 326 -4.76 -5.59 -8.96
C GLU A 326 -5.53 -5.11 -10.20
N GLY A 327 -5.18 -5.68 -11.35
CA GLY A 327 -5.85 -5.38 -12.62
C GLY A 327 -5.53 -4.03 -13.23
N GLN A 328 -4.65 -3.25 -12.63
CA GLN A 328 -4.23 -1.94 -13.13
C GLN A 328 -2.94 -2.04 -13.94
N ASP A 329 -2.74 -1.08 -14.84
CA ASP A 329 -1.47 -0.89 -15.52
C ASP A 329 -0.50 -0.16 -14.59
N ILE A 330 0.59 -0.84 -14.21
CA ILE A 330 1.61 -0.31 -13.30
C ILE A 330 2.26 0.99 -13.81
N GLN A 331 2.23 1.24 -15.11
CA GLN A 331 2.81 2.45 -15.69
C GLN A 331 2.02 3.71 -15.30
N PHE A 332 0.72 3.59 -15.04
CA PHE A 332 -0.07 4.72 -14.49
C PHE A 332 0.36 5.07 -13.07
N GLY A 333 0.75 4.09 -12.26
CA GLY A 333 1.36 4.32 -10.94
C GLY A 333 2.71 5.04 -11.05
N ASP A 334 3.60 4.60 -11.95
CA ASP A 334 4.88 5.28 -12.22
C ASP A 334 4.67 6.76 -12.61
N VAL A 335 3.64 7.05 -13.42
CA VAL A 335 3.23 8.42 -13.78
C VAL A 335 2.69 9.18 -12.56
N PHE A 336 1.88 8.53 -11.72
CA PHE A 336 1.32 9.17 -10.53
C PHE A 336 2.40 9.52 -9.52
N ILE A 337 3.30 8.59 -9.21
CA ILE A 337 4.47 8.81 -8.35
C ILE A 337 5.27 10.00 -8.88
N SER A 338 5.49 10.08 -10.21
CA SER A 338 6.22 11.18 -10.82
C SER A 338 5.55 12.54 -10.62
N LYS A 339 4.22 12.60 -10.71
CA LYS A 339 3.44 13.84 -10.48
C LYS A 339 3.56 14.30 -9.03
N VAL A 340 3.47 13.37 -8.06
CA VAL A 340 3.60 13.69 -6.64
C VAL A 340 5.01 14.21 -6.33
N VAL A 341 6.05 13.48 -6.74
CA VAL A 341 7.44 13.86 -6.49
C VAL A 341 7.78 15.20 -7.13
N ASN A 342 7.41 15.41 -8.40
CA ASN A 342 7.69 16.65 -9.12
C ASN A 342 6.94 17.84 -8.52
N ALA A 343 5.70 17.66 -8.00
CA ALA A 343 4.97 18.71 -7.31
C ALA A 343 5.70 19.18 -6.05
N LEU A 344 6.26 18.25 -5.26
CA LEU A 344 7.05 18.58 -4.07
C LEU A 344 8.39 19.23 -4.44
N MET A 345 9.12 18.67 -5.40
CA MET A 345 10.43 19.17 -5.82
C MET A 345 10.36 20.57 -6.44
N SER A 346 9.28 20.89 -7.16
CA SER A 346 9.08 22.21 -7.76
C SER A 346 8.44 23.22 -6.81
N GLY A 347 7.94 22.76 -5.67
CA GLY A 347 7.27 23.60 -4.67
C GLY A 347 8.25 24.45 -3.84
N PRO A 348 7.80 25.60 -3.32
CA PRO A 348 8.64 26.53 -2.53
C PRO A 348 9.11 25.93 -1.19
N LYS A 349 8.49 24.83 -0.75
CA LYS A 349 8.80 24.14 0.50
C LYS A 349 9.63 22.84 0.30
N TRP A 350 10.18 22.63 -0.89
CA TRP A 350 11.07 21.48 -1.13
C TRP A 350 12.15 21.38 -0.05
N SER A 351 12.81 22.48 0.28
CA SER A 351 13.88 22.52 1.31
C SER A 351 13.46 22.07 2.71
N LYS A 352 12.16 21.83 2.95
CA LYS A 352 11.56 21.50 4.25
C LYS A 352 10.71 20.23 4.21
N THR A 353 10.74 19.50 3.08
CA THR A 353 9.85 18.37 2.85
C THR A 353 10.60 17.04 2.92
N LEU A 354 9.94 16.05 3.51
CA LEU A 354 10.33 14.66 3.51
C LEU A 354 9.15 13.85 2.98
N LEU A 355 9.37 13.07 1.91
CA LEU A 355 8.41 12.14 1.35
C LEU A 355 8.92 10.70 1.57
N VAL A 356 8.04 9.85 2.07
CA VAL A 356 8.23 8.39 2.10
C VAL A 356 7.29 7.78 1.07
N ILE A 357 7.84 7.04 0.12
CA ILE A 357 7.07 6.26 -0.86
C ILE A 357 7.20 4.81 -0.46
N THR A 358 6.08 4.12 -0.30
CA THR A 358 6.02 2.71 0.05
C THR A 358 4.76 2.06 -0.52
N TYR A 359 4.60 0.76 -0.27
CA TYR A 359 3.47 -0.05 -0.68
C TYR A 359 2.84 -0.68 0.55
N ASP A 360 1.54 -0.93 0.53
CA ASP A 360 0.82 -1.45 1.68
C ASP A 360 1.16 -2.92 1.98
N GLU A 361 1.25 -3.77 0.95
CA GLU A 361 1.63 -5.16 1.09
C GLU A 361 2.17 -5.71 -0.25
N HIS A 362 2.54 -7.00 -0.31
CA HIS A 362 3.30 -7.60 -1.40
C HIS A 362 2.50 -8.00 -2.63
N GLY A 363 1.16 -7.92 -2.61
CA GLY A 363 0.29 -8.30 -3.73
C GLY A 363 0.35 -9.76 -4.14
N GLY A 364 0.84 -10.66 -3.27
CA GLY A 364 1.06 -12.05 -3.60
C GLY A 364 2.27 -12.30 -4.51
N TYR A 365 3.07 -11.26 -4.80
CA TYR A 365 4.31 -11.37 -5.57
C TYR A 365 5.47 -11.85 -4.71
N PHE A 366 6.33 -12.66 -5.32
CA PHE A 366 7.48 -13.28 -4.69
C PHE A 366 8.44 -12.23 -4.10
N ASP A 367 8.95 -12.56 -2.93
CA ASP A 367 10.12 -11.94 -2.32
C ASP A 367 11.03 -13.03 -1.75
N HIS A 368 12.33 -12.92 -2.00
CA HIS A 368 13.27 -13.95 -1.59
C HIS A 368 13.65 -13.86 -0.11
N VAL A 369 13.38 -12.72 0.55
CA VAL A 369 13.73 -12.52 1.97
C VAL A 369 12.54 -12.87 2.86
N PRO A 370 12.66 -13.87 3.75
CA PRO A 370 11.57 -14.22 4.64
C PRO A 370 11.31 -13.14 5.67
N PRO A 371 10.03 -12.84 5.98
CA PRO A 371 9.64 -11.91 7.01
C PRO A 371 10.21 -12.24 8.40
N PRO A 372 10.88 -11.30 9.07
CA PRO A 372 11.41 -11.52 10.42
C PRO A 372 10.33 -11.44 11.50
N ALA A 373 10.71 -11.82 12.73
CA ALA A 373 9.86 -11.62 13.90
C ALA A 373 9.62 -10.14 14.18
N ALA A 374 8.44 -9.83 14.70
CA ALA A 374 7.98 -8.48 15.02
C ALA A 374 7.53 -8.38 16.48
N VAL A 375 7.47 -7.17 17.01
CA VAL A 375 6.84 -6.90 18.30
C VAL A 375 5.32 -6.88 18.11
N PRO A 376 4.51 -7.73 18.78
CA PRO A 376 3.06 -7.62 18.70
C PRO A 376 2.60 -6.21 19.13
N PRO A 377 1.62 -5.62 18.44
CA PRO A 377 1.17 -4.26 18.75
C PRO A 377 0.44 -4.17 20.11
N ASP A 378 -0.36 -5.17 20.40
CA ASP A 378 -1.25 -5.30 21.54
C ASP A 378 -1.52 -6.79 21.83
N ASP A 379 -2.47 -7.07 22.72
CA ASP A 379 -2.87 -8.42 23.11
C ASP A 379 -4.09 -8.94 22.31
N ILE A 380 -4.50 -8.25 21.24
CA ILE A 380 -5.63 -8.65 20.40
C ILE A 380 -5.14 -9.68 19.37
N PRO A 381 -5.67 -10.92 19.42
CA PRO A 381 -5.26 -11.93 18.45
C PRO A 381 -5.88 -11.68 17.07
N PRO A 382 -5.34 -12.31 16.00
CA PRO A 382 -6.00 -12.34 14.70
C PRO A 382 -7.44 -12.89 14.79
N ASP A 383 -8.36 -12.28 14.05
CA ASP A 383 -9.75 -12.73 13.94
C ASP A 383 -9.85 -13.98 13.06
N ALA A 384 -9.25 -15.08 13.55
CA ALA A 384 -9.18 -16.39 12.93
C ALA A 384 -9.34 -17.50 13.97
N PRO A 385 -9.71 -18.73 13.57
CA PRO A 385 -9.61 -19.92 14.41
C PRO A 385 -8.19 -20.06 14.99
N LYS A 386 -8.09 -20.60 16.21
CA LYS A 386 -6.80 -20.68 16.94
C LYS A 386 -5.68 -21.37 16.17
N ASP A 387 -6.01 -22.41 15.44
CA ASP A 387 -5.10 -23.18 14.59
C ASP A 387 -4.69 -22.46 13.31
N GLU A 388 -5.38 -21.36 12.96
CA GLU A 388 -5.13 -20.52 11.80
C GLU A 388 -4.57 -19.14 12.17
N GLN A 389 -4.28 -18.89 13.46
CA GLN A 389 -3.69 -17.64 13.92
C GLN A 389 -2.16 -17.57 13.67
N TYR A 390 -1.52 -18.68 13.35
CA TYR A 390 -0.07 -18.80 13.11
C TYR A 390 0.76 -18.12 14.21
N ASP A 391 1.70 -17.23 13.83
CA ASP A 391 2.49 -16.40 14.77
C ASP A 391 1.73 -15.18 15.29
N GLY A 392 0.44 -15.05 14.97
CA GLY A 392 -0.35 -13.86 15.27
C GLY A 392 0.25 -12.63 14.60
N PHE A 393 0.31 -11.54 15.35
CA PHE A 393 0.96 -10.31 14.89
C PHE A 393 2.43 -10.19 15.36
N ALA A 394 3.06 -11.32 15.71
CA ALA A 394 4.46 -11.37 16.13
C ALA A 394 5.45 -11.54 14.96
N ARG A 395 4.99 -11.37 13.71
CA ARG A 395 5.80 -11.40 12.50
C ARG A 395 5.37 -10.28 11.56
N TYR A 396 6.34 -9.72 10.81
CA TYR A 396 6.07 -8.81 9.71
C TYR A 396 5.50 -9.57 8.50
N GLY A 397 4.93 -8.85 7.53
CA GLY A 397 4.66 -9.41 6.22
C GLY A 397 5.89 -9.35 5.30
N PHE A 398 5.70 -9.60 4.00
CA PHE A 398 6.81 -9.59 3.03
C PHE A 398 7.35 -8.18 2.82
N ARG A 399 8.57 -8.10 2.26
CA ARG A 399 9.17 -6.81 1.93
C ARG A 399 8.36 -6.09 0.87
N VAL A 400 8.27 -4.79 1.04
CA VAL A 400 7.72 -3.86 0.05
C VAL A 400 8.76 -2.77 -0.24
N PRO A 401 8.73 -2.10 -1.41
CA PRO A 401 9.63 -1.01 -1.70
C PRO A 401 9.46 0.15 -0.70
N ALA A 402 10.58 0.77 -0.32
CA ALA A 402 10.56 2.00 0.46
C ALA A 402 11.67 2.94 -0.04
N ILE A 403 11.28 4.16 -0.44
CA ILE A 403 12.17 5.20 -0.96
C ILE A 403 11.93 6.47 -0.13
N VAL A 404 13.01 7.10 0.36
CA VAL A 404 12.93 8.31 1.18
C VAL A 404 13.45 9.50 0.40
N VAL A 405 12.56 10.41 0.03
CA VAL A 405 12.83 11.54 -0.86
C VAL A 405 12.81 12.85 -0.06
N SER A 406 13.95 13.49 0.05
CA SER A 406 14.12 14.75 0.80
C SER A 406 15.37 15.49 0.31
N PRO A 407 15.46 16.80 0.47
CA PRO A 407 16.73 17.51 0.34
C PRO A 407 17.85 16.93 1.20
N TYR A 408 17.47 16.39 2.36
CA TYR A 408 18.39 15.82 3.35
C TYR A 408 18.65 14.33 3.17
N SER A 409 18.08 13.69 2.15
CA SER A 409 18.33 12.28 1.87
C SER A 409 19.80 12.03 1.57
N LYS A 410 20.34 10.93 2.08
CA LYS A 410 21.71 10.48 1.77
C LYS A 410 21.75 9.92 0.35
N ALA A 411 22.66 10.42 -0.48
CA ALA A 411 22.90 9.81 -1.79
C ALA A 411 23.52 8.42 -1.64
N ASP A 412 23.23 7.53 -2.59
CA ASP A 412 23.80 6.17 -2.68
C ASP A 412 23.67 5.34 -1.39
N PHE A 413 22.67 5.63 -0.57
CA PHE A 413 22.46 4.94 0.71
C PHE A 413 21.39 3.86 0.60
N VAL A 414 21.72 2.68 1.10
CA VAL A 414 20.77 1.58 1.32
C VAL A 414 20.72 1.29 2.82
N SER A 415 19.54 1.34 3.41
CA SER A 415 19.37 0.90 4.78
C SER A 415 19.04 -0.60 4.81
N HIS A 416 19.79 -1.32 5.65
CA HIS A 416 19.58 -2.74 5.93
C HIS A 416 18.86 -3.00 7.25
N LYS A 417 18.42 -1.96 7.94
CA LYS A 417 17.61 -2.11 9.15
C LYS A 417 16.20 -2.54 8.81
N VAL A 418 15.61 -3.27 9.73
CA VAL A 418 14.19 -3.67 9.62
C VAL A 418 13.30 -2.46 9.87
N TYR A 419 12.42 -2.18 8.91
CA TYR A 419 11.36 -1.16 8.99
C TYR A 419 10.04 -1.81 8.62
N ASP A 420 8.96 -1.14 9.03
CA ASP A 420 7.60 -1.44 8.58
C ASP A 420 6.76 -0.14 8.57
N HIS A 421 5.46 -0.24 8.31
CA HIS A 421 4.60 0.95 8.27
C HIS A 421 4.61 1.72 9.61
N THR A 422 4.82 1.03 10.73
CA THR A 422 4.93 1.69 12.05
C THR A 422 6.24 2.47 12.21
N SER A 423 7.23 2.25 11.35
CA SER A 423 8.44 3.08 11.30
C SER A 423 8.15 4.50 10.81
N ILE A 424 7.13 4.67 9.97
CA ILE A 424 6.63 6.00 9.56
C ILE A 424 5.98 6.69 10.76
N LEU A 425 5.18 5.96 11.55
CA LEU A 425 4.64 6.49 12.81
C LEU A 425 5.75 6.89 13.76
N LYS A 426 6.77 6.02 13.90
CA LYS A 426 7.95 6.30 14.73
C LYS A 426 8.70 7.55 14.27
N LEU A 427 8.81 7.81 12.97
CA LEU A 427 9.38 9.04 12.42
C LEU A 427 8.56 10.27 12.84
N VAL A 428 7.23 10.19 12.74
CA VAL A 428 6.29 11.25 13.16
C VAL A 428 6.37 11.49 14.67
N GLU A 429 6.38 10.41 15.46
CA GLU A 429 6.55 10.46 16.91
C GLU A 429 7.90 11.07 17.29
N THR A 430 8.96 10.67 16.61
CA THR A 430 10.30 11.23 16.85
C THR A 430 10.32 12.72 16.56
N LYS A 431 9.76 13.16 15.42
CA LYS A 431 9.75 14.58 15.04
C LYS A 431 9.08 15.45 16.09
N TRP A 432 7.94 15.06 16.58
CA TRP A 432 7.17 15.90 17.54
C TRP A 432 7.17 15.34 18.97
N ASN A 433 8.08 14.43 19.28
CA ASN A 433 8.18 13.77 20.58
C ASN A 433 6.81 13.32 21.10
N LEU A 434 6.08 12.55 20.27
CA LEU A 434 4.74 12.07 20.60
C LEU A 434 4.79 10.70 21.27
N PRO A 435 3.82 10.38 22.14
CA PRO A 435 3.72 9.06 22.74
C PRO A 435 3.30 8.02 21.70
N ALA A 436 3.96 6.87 21.69
CA ALA A 436 3.65 5.76 20.81
C ALA A 436 2.22 5.24 20.99
N LEU A 437 1.58 4.80 19.91
CA LEU A 437 0.21 4.29 19.92
C LEU A 437 0.13 2.87 20.49
N THR A 438 1.12 2.02 20.16
CA THR A 438 1.16 0.61 20.56
C THR A 438 2.58 0.20 20.98
N ALA A 439 2.78 -1.07 21.27
CA ALA A 439 4.13 -1.60 21.47
C ALA A 439 4.89 -1.74 20.13
N ARG A 440 4.22 -1.84 18.97
CA ARG A 440 4.84 -2.02 17.66
C ARG A 440 5.62 -0.76 17.27
N ASP A 441 4.96 0.38 17.17
CA ASP A 441 5.57 1.67 16.82
C ASP A 441 6.55 2.17 17.92
N ALA A 442 6.27 1.90 19.20
CA ALA A 442 7.20 2.20 20.28
C ALA A 442 8.60 1.59 20.04
N ASN A 443 8.67 0.38 19.48
CA ASN A 443 9.91 -0.37 19.23
C ASN A 443 10.35 -0.36 17.76
N ALA A 444 9.68 0.38 16.87
CA ALA A 444 10.07 0.53 15.48
C ALA A 444 11.32 1.42 15.33
N ASN A 445 12.07 1.21 14.26
CA ASN A 445 13.15 2.11 13.84
C ASN A 445 12.53 3.38 13.23
N ASP A 446 13.13 4.54 13.48
CA ASP A 446 12.56 5.86 13.20
C ASP A 446 12.87 6.43 11.80
N MET A 447 13.51 5.67 10.94
CA MET A 447 13.92 6.06 9.59
C MET A 447 14.90 7.26 9.51
N LEU A 448 15.42 7.79 10.61
CA LEU A 448 16.34 8.95 10.58
C LEU A 448 17.67 8.64 9.89
N GLU A 449 18.08 7.37 9.84
CA GLU A 449 19.34 7.03 9.17
C GLU A 449 19.33 7.25 7.66
N PHE A 450 18.16 7.41 7.03
CA PHE A 450 18.05 7.79 5.62
C PHE A 450 18.49 9.24 5.36
N LEU A 451 18.60 10.05 6.42
CA LEU A 451 18.81 11.50 6.33
C LEU A 451 20.20 11.89 6.84
N ASP A 452 20.77 12.91 6.22
CA ASP A 452 21.84 13.73 6.77
C ASP A 452 21.31 15.16 7.02
N LEU A 453 20.83 15.39 8.25
CA LEU A 453 20.23 16.68 8.62
C LEU A 453 21.24 17.83 8.70
N SER A 454 22.56 17.51 8.65
CA SER A 454 23.63 18.52 8.63
C SER A 454 23.90 19.05 7.23
N ARG A 455 23.48 18.30 6.17
CA ARG A 455 23.77 18.61 4.78
C ARG A 455 22.58 18.28 3.87
N ALA A 456 22.02 19.28 3.22
CA ALA A 456 21.00 19.11 2.19
C ALA A 456 21.66 18.71 0.85
N THR A 457 21.93 17.41 0.67
CA THR A 457 22.57 16.85 -0.54
C THR A 457 21.75 17.16 -1.80
N PHE A 458 20.43 17.14 -1.71
CA PHE A 458 19.50 17.44 -2.78
C PHE A 458 18.81 18.80 -2.60
N ALA A 459 19.53 19.81 -2.09
CA ALA A 459 18.99 21.17 -1.97
C ALA A 459 18.44 21.69 -3.32
N THR A 460 19.17 21.40 -4.41
CA THR A 460 18.66 21.48 -5.78
C THR A 460 18.07 20.12 -6.14
N PRO A 461 16.78 20.04 -6.54
CA PRO A 461 16.18 18.79 -6.97
C PRO A 461 16.98 18.12 -8.08
N PRO A 462 17.22 16.81 -8.02
CA PRO A 462 17.90 16.09 -9.08
C PRO A 462 17.01 15.97 -10.31
N VAL A 463 17.64 15.83 -11.48
CA VAL A 463 16.92 15.46 -12.71
C VAL A 463 16.66 13.96 -12.68
N LEU A 464 15.40 13.59 -12.71
CA LEU A 464 14.96 12.20 -12.74
C LEU A 464 14.55 11.79 -14.16
N PRO A 465 14.58 10.50 -14.50
CA PRO A 465 14.02 10.02 -15.77
C PRO A 465 12.56 10.45 -15.94
N SER A 466 12.12 10.60 -17.18
CA SER A 466 10.70 10.74 -17.46
C SER A 466 9.97 9.46 -17.05
N PRO A 467 8.73 9.55 -16.54
CA PRO A 467 7.91 8.37 -16.33
C PRO A 467 7.54 7.72 -17.67
N ALA A 468 6.90 6.57 -17.63
CA ALA A 468 6.27 5.96 -18.78
C ALA A 468 5.42 7.00 -19.54
N ASN A 469 5.44 6.97 -20.88
CA ASN A 469 4.76 8.00 -21.68
C ASN A 469 3.24 7.76 -21.68
N PRO A 470 2.42 8.65 -21.07
CA PRO A 470 0.98 8.46 -21.01
C PRO A 470 0.29 8.33 -22.38
N ALA A 471 0.85 8.94 -23.42
CA ALA A 471 0.30 8.86 -24.78
C ALA A 471 0.53 7.49 -25.45
N LEU A 472 1.41 6.67 -24.90
CA LEU A 472 1.77 5.34 -25.40
C LEU A 472 1.36 4.22 -24.43
N LEU A 473 0.69 4.55 -23.31
CA LEU A 473 0.25 3.55 -22.35
C LEU A 473 -0.91 2.75 -22.93
N ASP A 474 -0.82 1.43 -22.82
CA ASP A 474 -1.95 0.54 -23.01
C ASP A 474 -2.89 0.69 -21.82
N SER A 475 -4.18 0.87 -22.08
CA SER A 475 -5.19 0.90 -21.04
C SER A 475 -5.65 -0.51 -20.70
N CYS A 476 -5.59 -0.88 -19.43
CA CYS A 476 -6.17 -2.14 -18.96
C CYS A 476 -7.69 -2.19 -19.14
N LEU A 477 -8.35 -1.04 -19.21
CA LEU A 477 -9.79 -0.94 -19.48
C LEU A 477 -10.14 -1.33 -20.91
N THR A 478 -9.26 -1.01 -21.88
CA THR A 478 -9.48 -1.32 -23.30
C THR A 478 -8.84 -2.63 -23.74
N ALA A 479 -7.88 -3.10 -22.99
CA ALA A 479 -7.11 -4.29 -23.32
C ALA A 479 -7.87 -5.61 -23.15
N GLY A 480 -8.94 -5.62 -22.39
CA GLY A 480 -9.63 -6.84 -21.97
C GLY A 480 -8.75 -7.73 -21.07
N PRO A 481 -9.23 -8.93 -20.71
CA PRO A 481 -8.45 -9.85 -19.92
C PRO A 481 -7.12 -10.20 -20.62
N GLY A 482 -6.00 -9.79 -20.03
CA GLY A 482 -4.66 -10.07 -20.54
C GLY A 482 -3.99 -8.96 -21.34
N GLY A 483 -4.58 -7.77 -21.41
CA GLY A 483 -4.01 -6.63 -22.13
C GLY A 483 -4.21 -6.69 -23.65
N THR A 484 -3.76 -5.66 -24.38
CA THR A 484 -3.90 -5.52 -25.83
C THR A 484 -3.04 -6.48 -26.63
N SER A 485 -1.93 -6.96 -26.06
CA SER A 485 -1.10 -8.00 -26.63
C SER A 485 -1.25 -9.27 -25.79
N SER A 486 -1.50 -10.39 -26.41
CA SER A 486 -1.40 -11.68 -25.72
C SER A 486 0.00 -11.76 -25.11
N PRO A 487 0.15 -11.84 -23.79
CA PRO A 487 1.46 -11.79 -23.14
C PRO A 487 2.28 -13.06 -23.39
N GLY A 488 1.75 -13.98 -24.16
CA GLY A 488 2.30 -15.32 -24.26
C GLY A 488 1.99 -16.16 -23.01
N PRO A 489 2.50 -17.38 -22.93
CA PRO A 489 2.31 -18.25 -21.77
C PRO A 489 3.02 -17.65 -20.53
N ILE A 490 2.31 -17.68 -19.39
CA ILE A 490 2.88 -17.28 -18.11
C ILE A 490 2.97 -18.52 -17.21
N PRO A 491 4.15 -18.92 -16.77
CA PRO A 491 5.47 -18.32 -17.05
C PRO A 491 5.92 -18.59 -18.49
N PRO A 492 6.84 -17.79 -19.05
CA PRO A 492 7.46 -18.13 -20.31
C PRO A 492 8.21 -19.47 -20.19
N ALA A 493 8.26 -20.26 -21.25
CA ALA A 493 8.89 -21.60 -21.24
C ALA A 493 10.34 -21.57 -20.70
N SER A 494 11.07 -20.48 -20.92
CA SER A 494 12.44 -20.29 -20.40
C SER A 494 12.54 -20.13 -18.88
N ALA A 495 11.45 -19.86 -18.20
CA ALA A 495 11.40 -19.74 -16.73
C ALA A 495 11.05 -21.08 -16.05
N ILE A 496 10.60 -22.09 -16.81
CA ILE A 496 10.26 -23.40 -16.27
C ILE A 496 11.54 -24.27 -16.27
N ILE A 497 11.91 -24.78 -15.10
CA ILE A 497 13.05 -25.69 -14.92
C ILE A 497 12.46 -27.05 -14.53
N HIS A 498 12.71 -28.05 -15.35
CA HIS A 498 12.39 -29.44 -15.06
C HIS A 498 13.53 -30.06 -14.25
N THR A 499 13.25 -30.60 -13.07
CA THR A 499 14.21 -31.23 -12.16
C THR A 499 14.28 -32.74 -12.39
#